data_95355961e166f1a936eafe71f4ec93f8
#
_entry.id   95355961e166f1a936eafe71f4ec93f8
#
_cell.length_a   1.000
_cell.length_b   1.000
_cell.length_c   1.000
_cell.angle_alpha   90.00
_cell.angle_beta   90.00
_cell.angle_gamma   90.00
#
_symmetry.space_group_name_H-M   'P 1'
#
loop_
_entity.id
_entity.type
_entity.pdbx_description
1 polymer ?
#
loop_
_entity_poly.entity_id
_entity_poly.type
_entity_poly.pdbx_seq_one_letter_code
_entity_poly.pdbx_strand_id
1 'polypeptide(L)'
;MATRFRQTENSKSKEVRICITVMEIMKLFFTKDEDLYDKKIEDVFTDEFFSSNFWLYWRTMFAFEEWHSALEMKLYIQRFIHHIGGLPDFSALKFTKYNQYEFLILPMVKYLEERRIRPWGMMITRLSGMIL
;
A
#
# COMPACT_ATOMS: atom_id res chain seq x y z
N MET A 1 9.55 40.82 13.71
CA MET A 1 8.44 40.28 14.55
C MET A 1 7.42 39.48 13.74
N ALA A 2 7.11 39.80 12.51
CA ALA A 2 6.13 39.12 11.65
C ALA A 2 6.51 37.68 11.23
N THR A 3 7.79 37.35 11.07
CA THR A 3 8.29 36.04 10.68
C THR A 3 8.10 34.96 11.74
N ARG A 4 8.16 35.31 13.01
CA ARG A 4 8.00 34.40 14.13
C ARG A 4 6.52 33.99 14.32
N PHE A 5 5.59 34.89 14.05
CA PHE A 5 4.14 34.61 14.09
C PHE A 5 3.72 33.66 12.95
N ARG A 6 4.25 33.84 11.77
CA ARG A 6 3.95 32.98 10.61
C ARG A 6 4.46 31.54 10.79
N GLN A 7 5.58 31.35 11.47
CA GLN A 7 6.12 30.03 11.79
C GLN A 7 5.26 29.28 12.82
N THR A 8 4.72 29.96 13.82
CA THR A 8 3.86 29.36 14.84
C THR A 8 2.49 28.97 14.31
N GLU A 9 1.91 29.75 13.42
CA GLU A 9 0.63 29.37 12.77
C GLU A 9 0.79 28.18 11.83
N ASN A 10 1.89 28.12 11.08
CA ASN A 10 2.19 27.02 10.18
C ASN A 10 2.49 25.72 10.96
N SER A 11 3.10 25.81 12.13
CA SER A 11 3.32 24.64 13.03
C SER A 11 2.02 24.12 13.60
N LYS A 12 1.13 24.98 14.11
CA LYS A 12 -0.18 24.57 14.64
C LYS A 12 -1.06 23.93 13.58
N SER A 13 -1.07 24.46 12.36
CA SER A 13 -1.85 23.89 11.27
C SER A 13 -1.34 22.50 10.86
N LYS A 14 -0.03 22.25 10.91
CA LYS A 14 0.56 20.94 10.67
C LYS A 14 0.20 19.92 11.77
N GLU A 15 0.26 20.33 13.02
CA GLU A 15 -0.12 19.47 14.16
C GLU A 15 -1.59 19.05 14.08
N VAL A 16 -2.48 19.98 13.76
CA VAL A 16 -3.91 19.70 13.58
C VAL A 16 -4.14 18.71 12.44
N ARG A 17 -3.48 18.88 11.31
CA ARG A 17 -3.58 17.91 10.19
C ARG A 17 -3.10 16.53 10.56
N ILE A 18 -2.00 16.41 11.30
CA ILE A 18 -1.50 15.12 11.77
C ILE A 18 -2.54 14.46 12.69
N CYS A 19 -3.12 15.22 13.62
CA CYS A 19 -4.17 14.71 14.51
C CYS A 19 -5.38 14.20 13.72
N ILE A 20 -5.86 14.96 12.74
CA ILE A 20 -6.98 14.55 11.88
C ILE A 20 -6.65 13.24 11.16
N THR A 21 -5.50 13.18 10.50
CA THR A 21 -5.05 11.99 9.77
C THR A 21 -4.98 10.75 10.67
N VAL A 22 -4.43 10.90 11.89
CA VAL A 22 -4.34 9.80 12.86
C VAL A 22 -5.72 9.36 13.32
N MET A 23 -6.61 10.30 13.61
CA MET A 23 -7.98 9.98 14.05
C MET A 23 -8.75 9.24 12.95
N GLU A 24 -8.63 9.64 11.71
CA GLU A 24 -9.30 8.98 10.58
C GLU A 24 -8.76 7.58 10.33
N ILE A 25 -7.45 7.38 10.41
CA ILE A 25 -6.83 6.04 10.34
C ILE A 25 -7.34 5.18 11.51
N MET A 26 -7.38 5.70 12.72
CA MET A 26 -7.91 4.96 13.87
C MET A 26 -9.39 4.61 13.69
N LYS A 27 -10.20 5.52 13.16
CA LYS A 27 -11.60 5.25 12.82
C LYS A 27 -11.72 4.11 11.82
N LEU A 28 -10.89 4.09 10.77
CA LEU A 28 -10.84 3.00 9.80
C LEU A 28 -10.51 1.66 10.48
N PHE A 29 -9.57 1.63 11.41
CA PHE A 29 -9.20 0.42 12.14
C PHE A 29 -10.33 -0.17 12.97
N PHE A 30 -11.13 0.68 13.62
CA PHE A 30 -12.24 0.25 14.46
C PHE A 30 -13.53 -0.03 13.68
N THR A 31 -13.62 0.37 12.42
CA THR A 31 -14.76 0.05 11.56
C THR A 31 -14.72 -1.43 11.20
N LYS A 32 -15.86 -2.11 11.24
CA LYS A 32 -15.95 -3.53 10.86
C LYS A 32 -15.67 -3.70 9.37
N ASP A 33 -15.10 -4.84 9.01
CA ASP A 33 -14.77 -5.14 7.62
C ASP A 33 -16.01 -5.22 6.73
N GLU A 34 -17.12 -5.71 7.28
CA GLU A 34 -18.42 -5.81 6.61
C GLU A 34 -18.95 -4.44 6.16
N ASP A 35 -18.71 -3.40 6.98
CA ASP A 35 -19.15 -2.03 6.71
C ASP A 35 -18.28 -1.33 5.63
N LEU A 36 -17.15 -1.94 5.25
CA LEU A 36 -16.18 -1.39 4.30
C LEU A 36 -16.21 -2.09 2.93
N TYR A 37 -16.97 -3.18 2.76
CA TYR A 37 -16.96 -3.97 1.52
C TYR A 37 -17.27 -3.13 0.28
N ASP A 38 -18.29 -2.28 0.37
CA ASP A 38 -18.78 -1.49 -0.76
C ASP A 38 -18.29 -0.03 -0.73
N LYS A 39 -17.41 0.31 0.23
CA LYS A 39 -16.91 1.66 0.39
C LYS A 39 -15.56 1.85 -0.30
N LYS A 40 -15.44 2.98 -0.96
CA LYS A 40 -14.18 3.49 -1.48
C LYS A 40 -13.44 4.31 -0.42
N ILE A 41 -12.17 4.56 -0.65
CA ILE A 41 -11.33 5.40 0.20
C ILE A 41 -11.94 6.81 0.30
N GLU A 42 -12.42 7.36 -0.83
CA GLU A 42 -13.07 8.68 -0.89
C GLU A 42 -14.35 8.80 -0.04
N ASP A 43 -15.03 7.69 0.24
CA ASP A 43 -16.25 7.67 1.06
C ASP A 43 -15.96 7.68 2.58
N VAL A 44 -14.73 7.38 2.97
CA VAL A 44 -14.34 7.16 4.37
C VAL A 44 -13.50 8.30 4.92
N PHE A 45 -12.69 8.93 4.09
CA PHE A 45 -11.75 9.96 4.46
C PHE A 45 -12.17 11.34 3.98
N THR A 46 -11.68 12.38 4.67
CA THR A 46 -11.96 13.78 4.31
C THR A 46 -10.91 14.37 3.38
N ASP A 47 -11.20 15.52 2.77
CA ASP A 47 -10.28 16.25 1.91
C ASP A 47 -8.97 16.64 2.63
N GLU A 48 -9.04 16.86 3.96
CA GLU A 48 -7.88 17.12 4.79
C GLU A 48 -6.92 15.93 4.83
N PHE A 49 -7.47 14.71 4.88
CA PHE A 49 -6.67 13.49 4.80
C PHE A 49 -5.93 13.38 3.47
N PHE A 50 -6.60 13.62 2.36
CA PHE A 50 -6.01 13.57 1.02
C PHE A 50 -4.94 14.65 0.81
N SER A 51 -5.02 15.76 1.53
CA SER A 51 -4.00 16.82 1.55
C SER A 51 -2.81 16.51 2.47
N SER A 52 -2.82 15.38 3.18
CA SER A 52 -1.78 15.01 4.13
C SER A 52 -0.55 14.40 3.45
N ASN A 53 0.62 14.57 4.09
CA ASN A 53 1.84 13.88 3.66
C ASN A 53 1.71 12.35 3.79
N PHE A 54 0.90 11.85 4.74
CA PHE A 54 0.66 10.43 4.87
C PHE A 54 0.03 9.86 3.60
N TRP A 55 -1.05 10.50 3.09
CA TRP A 55 -1.68 10.08 1.84
C TRP A 55 -0.74 10.15 0.66
N LEU A 56 0.05 11.22 0.55
CA LEU A 56 1.03 11.36 -0.52
C LEU A 56 2.03 10.20 -0.54
N TYR A 57 2.60 9.83 0.61
CA TYR A 57 3.53 8.70 0.70
C TYR A 57 2.83 7.37 0.46
N TRP A 58 1.65 7.19 1.04
CA TRP A 58 0.87 5.96 0.93
C TRP A 58 0.50 5.67 -0.53
N ARG A 59 -0.06 6.64 -1.21
CA ARG A 59 -0.42 6.60 -2.62
C ARG A 59 0.79 6.30 -3.50
N THR A 60 1.93 6.94 -3.25
CA THR A 60 3.15 6.76 -4.04
C THR A 60 3.78 5.38 -3.83
N MET A 61 3.80 4.87 -2.59
CA MET A 61 4.44 3.59 -2.27
C MET A 61 3.61 2.38 -2.68
N PHE A 62 2.30 2.46 -2.54
CA PHE A 62 1.40 1.32 -2.73
C PHE A 62 0.46 1.47 -3.91
N ALA A 63 0.60 2.56 -4.69
CA ALA A 63 -0.23 2.88 -5.86
C ALA A 63 -1.75 2.90 -5.55
N PHE A 64 -2.12 3.35 -4.33
CA PHE A 64 -3.51 3.57 -3.98
C PHE A 64 -4.05 4.85 -4.62
N GLU A 65 -5.31 4.79 -5.02
CA GLU A 65 -6.09 5.93 -5.50
C GLU A 65 -7.38 6.05 -4.67
N GLU A 66 -8.00 7.21 -4.70
CA GLU A 66 -9.17 7.55 -3.86
C GLU A 66 -10.37 6.63 -4.12
N TRP A 67 -10.50 6.13 -5.35
CA TRP A 67 -11.56 5.23 -5.78
C TRP A 67 -11.33 3.75 -5.43
N HIS A 68 -10.16 3.39 -4.86
CA HIS A 68 -9.88 2.02 -4.42
C HIS A 68 -10.70 1.64 -3.18
N SER A 69 -10.76 0.34 -2.89
CA SER A 69 -11.50 -0.18 -1.74
C SER A 69 -10.90 0.28 -0.41
N ALA A 70 -11.76 0.81 0.46
CA ALA A 70 -11.37 1.20 1.82
C ALA A 70 -10.97 -0.03 2.67
N LEU A 71 -11.57 -1.19 2.42
CA LEU A 71 -11.21 -2.43 3.09
C LEU A 71 -9.78 -2.86 2.72
N GLU A 72 -9.41 -2.82 1.44
CA GLU A 72 -8.04 -3.13 1.03
C GLU A 72 -7.03 -2.21 1.70
N MET A 73 -7.30 -0.90 1.72
CA MET A 73 -6.44 0.05 2.41
C MET A 73 -6.29 -0.30 3.89
N LYS A 74 -7.37 -0.63 4.59
CA LYS A 74 -7.34 -1.07 6.00
C LYS A 74 -6.42 -2.27 6.19
N LEU A 75 -6.58 -3.32 5.37
CA LEU A 75 -5.79 -4.54 5.44
C LEU A 75 -4.30 -4.28 5.17
N TYR A 76 -4.00 -3.40 4.22
CA TYR A 76 -2.63 -2.97 3.95
C TYR A 76 -2.01 -2.23 5.12
N ILE A 77 -2.73 -1.26 5.70
CA ILE A 77 -2.25 -0.53 6.87
C ILE A 77 -1.99 -1.49 8.04
N GLN A 78 -2.92 -2.41 8.32
CA GLN A 78 -2.76 -3.41 9.38
C GLN A 78 -1.50 -4.26 9.17
N ARG A 79 -1.21 -4.64 7.94
CA ARG A 79 -0.03 -5.46 7.60
C ARG A 79 1.28 -4.67 7.77
N PHE A 80 1.28 -3.39 7.41
CA PHE A 80 2.50 -2.58 7.36
C PHE A 80 2.76 -1.74 8.61
N ILE A 81 1.79 -1.63 9.54
CA ILE A 81 1.92 -0.78 10.73
C ILE A 81 3.15 -1.14 11.57
N HIS A 82 3.49 -2.42 11.65
CA HIS A 82 4.66 -2.90 12.38
C HIS A 82 6.00 -2.56 11.72
N HIS A 83 5.97 -2.20 10.44
CA HIS A 83 7.16 -1.91 9.64
C HIS A 83 7.37 -0.41 9.39
N ILE A 84 6.43 0.44 9.80
CA ILE A 84 6.49 1.89 9.55
C ILE A 84 7.76 2.52 10.12
N GLY A 85 8.20 2.07 11.30
CA GLY A 85 9.42 2.59 11.94
C GLY A 85 10.72 2.30 11.18
N GLY A 86 10.76 1.24 10.40
CA GLY A 86 11.94 0.83 9.61
C GLY A 86 11.90 1.23 8.13
N LEU A 87 10.88 2.01 7.71
CA LEU A 87 10.78 2.47 6.31
C LEU A 87 11.83 3.52 5.93
N PRO A 88 12.21 4.48 6.81
CA PRO A 88 13.16 5.53 6.44
C PRO A 88 14.57 5.02 6.12
N ASP A 89 15.00 3.92 6.74
CA ASP A 89 16.32 3.30 6.56
C ASP A 89 16.25 1.95 5.83
N PHE A 90 15.07 1.55 5.35
CA PHE A 90 14.80 0.27 4.71
C PHE A 90 15.11 -0.97 5.56
N SER A 91 15.37 -0.83 6.86
CA SER A 91 15.68 -1.94 7.76
C SER A 91 14.52 -2.93 7.93
N ALA A 92 13.29 -2.46 7.76
CA ALA A 92 12.08 -3.29 7.79
C ALA A 92 11.89 -4.12 6.51
N LEU A 93 12.54 -3.77 5.41
CA LEU A 93 12.40 -4.47 4.15
C LEU A 93 13.39 -5.64 4.09
N LYS A 94 12.84 -6.83 3.93
CA LYS A 94 13.64 -8.03 3.71
C LYS A 94 13.61 -8.37 2.23
N PHE A 95 14.78 -8.51 1.64
CA PHE A 95 14.95 -8.91 0.27
C PHE A 95 15.28 -10.40 0.21
N THR A 96 14.76 -11.07 -0.82
CA THR A 96 15.14 -12.46 -1.08
C THR A 96 16.59 -12.53 -1.57
N LYS A 97 17.34 -13.54 -1.11
CA LYS A 97 18.73 -13.77 -1.52
C LYS A 97 18.85 -14.06 -3.02
N TYR A 98 17.82 -14.65 -3.58
CA TYR A 98 17.76 -15.07 -4.98
C TYR A 98 16.62 -14.37 -5.71
N ASN A 99 16.71 -14.30 -7.03
CA ASN A 99 15.64 -13.80 -7.88
C ASN A 99 14.36 -14.64 -7.66
N GLN A 100 13.23 -13.95 -7.48
CA GLN A 100 11.93 -14.59 -7.24
C GLN A 100 11.54 -15.56 -8.36
N TYR A 101 11.92 -15.28 -9.60
CA TYR A 101 11.65 -16.15 -10.74
C TYR A 101 12.35 -17.50 -10.58
N GLU A 102 13.64 -17.50 -10.29
CA GLU A 102 14.44 -18.72 -10.16
C GLU A 102 14.12 -19.53 -8.91
N PHE A 103 13.85 -18.84 -7.80
CA PHE A 103 13.68 -19.49 -6.52
C PHE A 103 12.23 -19.92 -6.24
N LEU A 104 11.25 -19.14 -6.71
CA LEU A 104 9.83 -19.41 -6.41
C LEU A 104 9.08 -19.91 -7.64
N ILE A 105 9.16 -19.16 -8.75
CA ILE A 105 8.32 -19.42 -9.92
C ILE A 105 8.77 -20.69 -10.67
N LEU A 106 10.05 -20.83 -10.95
CA LEU A 106 10.57 -22.01 -11.66
C LEU A 106 10.28 -23.35 -10.95
N PRO A 107 10.51 -23.49 -9.63
CA PRO A 107 10.15 -24.71 -8.92
C PRO A 107 8.64 -24.98 -8.93
N MET A 108 7.81 -23.94 -8.82
CA MET A 108 6.35 -24.09 -8.91
C MET A 108 5.91 -24.56 -10.30
N VAL A 109 6.47 -23.97 -11.36
CA VAL A 109 6.20 -24.36 -12.75
C VAL A 109 6.59 -25.82 -12.97
N LYS A 110 7.80 -26.21 -12.57
CA LYS A 110 8.28 -27.59 -12.67
C LYS A 110 7.37 -28.57 -11.93
N TYR A 111 6.96 -28.24 -10.72
CA TYR A 111 6.02 -29.04 -9.92
C TYR A 111 4.67 -29.23 -10.63
N LEU A 112 4.12 -28.20 -11.25
CA LEU A 112 2.87 -28.25 -12.00
C LEU A 112 3.01 -29.05 -13.29
N GLU A 113 4.11 -28.92 -14.01
CA GLU A 113 4.41 -29.68 -15.23
C GLU A 113 4.51 -31.19 -14.96
N GLU A 114 5.19 -31.58 -13.89
CA GLU A 114 5.30 -32.98 -13.46
C GLU A 114 3.91 -33.60 -13.18
N ARG A 115 2.96 -32.78 -12.75
CA ARG A 115 1.54 -33.19 -12.53
C ARG A 115 0.64 -33.00 -13.74
N ARG A 116 1.21 -32.68 -14.90
CA ARG A 116 0.47 -32.41 -16.15
C ARG A 116 -0.52 -31.24 -16.05
N ILE A 117 -0.36 -30.36 -15.06
CA ILE A 117 -1.14 -29.14 -14.91
C ILE A 117 -0.41 -28.03 -15.68
N ARG A 118 -1.00 -27.53 -16.77
CA ARG A 118 -0.41 -26.44 -17.55
C ARG A 118 -0.95 -25.10 -17.02
N PRO A 119 -0.12 -24.25 -16.37
CA PRO A 119 -0.53 -22.91 -16.01
C PRO A 119 -0.75 -22.07 -17.26
N TRP A 120 -1.84 -21.32 -17.27
CA TRP A 120 -2.25 -20.48 -18.43
C TRP A 120 -1.16 -19.51 -18.90
N GLY A 121 -0.28 -19.04 -18.01
CA GLY A 121 0.85 -18.17 -18.33
C GLY A 121 1.91 -18.79 -19.24
N MET A 122 2.03 -20.12 -19.30
CA MET A 122 2.98 -20.80 -20.20
C MET A 122 2.57 -20.74 -21.68
N MET A 123 1.29 -20.50 -21.99
CA MET A 123 0.85 -20.31 -23.37
C MET A 123 1.40 -19.02 -23.97
N ILE A 124 1.55 -17.96 -23.18
CA ILE A 124 2.02 -16.64 -23.64
C ILE A 124 3.53 -16.68 -23.95
N THR A 125 4.32 -17.34 -23.11
CA THR A 125 5.79 -17.45 -23.34
C THR A 125 6.15 -18.31 -24.54
N ARG A 126 5.36 -19.34 -24.89
CA ARG A 126 5.58 -20.12 -26.12
C ARG A 126 5.22 -19.36 -27.39
N LEU A 127 4.20 -18.49 -27.33
CA LEU A 127 3.85 -17.64 -28.47
C LEU A 127 4.91 -16.54 -28.71
N SER A 128 5.51 -15.99 -27.66
CA SER A 128 6.62 -15.03 -27.80
C SER A 128 7.91 -15.65 -28.36
N GLY A 129 8.16 -16.93 -28.09
CA GLY A 129 9.32 -17.66 -28.64
C GLY A 129 9.15 -18.13 -30.08
N MET A 130 7.94 -18.02 -30.66
CA MET A 130 7.69 -18.34 -32.08
C MET A 130 7.74 -17.11 -33.00
N ILE A 131 7.99 -15.92 -32.48
CA ILE A 131 8.02 -14.64 -33.22
C ILE A 131 9.48 -14.13 -33.36
N LEU A 132 10.46 -14.86 -32.92
CA LEU A 132 11.88 -14.65 -33.17
C LEU A 132 12.40 -15.88 -33.98
#